data_a6707ddf561e13c37e777ff5d0137263
#
_entry.id   a6707ddf561e13c37e777ff5d0137263
#
_cell.length_a   1.000
_cell.length_b   1.000
_cell.length_c   1.000
_cell.angle_alpha   90.00
_cell.angle_beta   90.00
_cell.angle_gamma   90.00
#
_symmetry.space_group_name_H-M   'P 1'
#
loop_
_entity.id
_entity.type
_entity.pdbx_description
1 polymer ?
#
loop_
_entity_poly.entity_id
_entity_poly.type
_entity_poly.pdbx_seq_one_letter_code
_entity_poly.pdbx_strand_id
1 'polypeptide(L)'
;MRNSLLIVSVLLILSFSLQAQIHGDYIESRSTDVYVAQCFANGEVGLAGNDALMAWHVEQGAWDGVKLDGLTVAAAVRARATLGDPYGDPYPAQAVLMVDNAANTRQREALIALARHNGGRLLENVVRVDYVPVVLDTPADPHQGGAVLHAGKLATIVTRPLNHHDHICGNEVNFYPPLTNVSDAVSAVALTDEFQGEGLGTQWSSHGRRSAYIARFGEDATSASSATATIHHPGE
;
A
#
# COMPACT_ATOMS: atom_id res chain seq x y z
N MET A 1 -53.94 -44.88 20.09
CA MET A 1 -53.48 -43.66 20.75
C MET A 1 -52.10 -43.36 20.19
N ARG A 2 -52.07 -42.44 19.31
CA ARG A 2 -50.81 -42.15 18.46
C ARG A 2 -50.10 -40.97 19.00
N ASN A 3 -48.86 -41.18 19.43
CA ASN A 3 -47.95 -40.14 19.85
C ASN A 3 -47.53 -39.34 18.61
N SER A 4 -47.99 -38.11 18.53
CA SER A 4 -47.47 -37.13 17.58
C SER A 4 -46.17 -36.52 18.14
N LEU A 5 -45.08 -37.04 17.64
CA LEU A 5 -43.75 -36.45 17.89
C LEU A 5 -43.63 -35.15 17.07
N LEU A 6 -43.80 -34.05 17.74
CA LEU A 6 -43.48 -32.73 17.16
C LEU A 6 -41.95 -32.62 17.07
N ILE A 7 -41.42 -32.87 15.88
CA ILE A 7 -40.02 -32.53 15.54
C ILE A 7 -39.98 -31.03 15.31
N VAL A 8 -39.61 -30.32 16.36
CA VAL A 8 -39.19 -28.90 16.26
C VAL A 8 -37.81 -28.92 15.61
N SER A 9 -37.80 -28.82 14.29
CA SER A 9 -36.57 -28.49 13.56
C SER A 9 -36.17 -27.06 13.92
N VAL A 10 -35.27 -26.94 14.89
CA VAL A 10 -34.54 -25.72 15.11
C VAL A 10 -33.59 -25.52 13.90
N LEU A 11 -34.07 -24.78 12.91
CA LEU A 11 -33.23 -24.23 11.86
C LEU A 11 -32.27 -23.22 12.55
N LEU A 12 -31.14 -23.73 12.98
CA LEU A 12 -29.99 -22.88 13.29
C LEU A 12 -29.60 -22.20 11.96
N ILE A 13 -30.15 -21.05 11.71
CA ILE A 13 -29.65 -20.14 10.68
C ILE A 13 -28.29 -19.70 11.19
N LEU A 14 -27.25 -20.43 10.82
CA LEU A 14 -25.88 -19.96 10.83
C LEU A 14 -25.88 -18.76 9.88
N SER A 15 -26.12 -17.59 10.47
CA SER A 15 -25.81 -16.31 9.82
C SER A 15 -24.29 -16.30 9.66
N PHE A 16 -23.78 -16.92 8.61
CA PHE A 16 -22.49 -16.56 8.07
C PHE A 16 -22.66 -15.09 7.70
N SER A 17 -22.19 -14.21 8.57
CA SER A 17 -21.89 -12.86 8.17
C SER A 17 -20.91 -13.03 7.02
N LEU A 18 -21.39 -12.89 5.78
CA LEU A 18 -20.53 -12.66 4.63
C LEU A 18 -19.81 -11.36 4.98
N GLN A 19 -18.68 -11.50 5.61
CA GLN A 19 -17.81 -10.36 5.88
C GLN A 19 -17.43 -9.87 4.49
N ALA A 20 -18.02 -8.75 4.08
CA ALA A 20 -17.70 -8.17 2.77
C ALA A 20 -16.19 -8.00 2.73
N GLN A 21 -15.57 -8.77 1.85
CA GLN A 21 -14.14 -8.81 1.63
C GLN A 21 -13.67 -7.39 1.36
N ILE A 22 -12.77 -6.87 2.20
CA ILE A 22 -12.28 -5.50 2.02
C ILE A 22 -11.25 -5.49 0.90
N HIS A 23 -11.45 -4.62 -0.08
CA HIS A 23 -10.53 -4.46 -1.21
C HIS A 23 -10.51 -3.03 -1.71
N GLY A 24 -9.49 -2.71 -2.48
CA GLY A 24 -9.35 -1.39 -3.06
C GLY A 24 -7.97 -1.12 -3.64
N ASP A 25 -7.68 0.16 -3.81
CA ASP A 25 -6.45 0.63 -4.43
C ASP A 25 -5.36 0.87 -3.42
N TYR A 26 -4.15 0.64 -3.89
CA TYR A 26 -2.92 0.90 -3.14
C TYR A 26 -1.94 1.71 -3.98
N ILE A 27 -1.26 2.66 -3.34
CA ILE A 27 -0.11 3.36 -3.88
C ILE A 27 1.00 3.45 -2.84
N GLU A 28 2.24 3.36 -3.30
CA GLU A 28 3.41 3.74 -2.51
C GLU A 28 4.42 4.48 -3.35
N SER A 29 5.25 5.32 -2.71
CA SER A 29 6.48 5.87 -3.26
C SER A 29 7.56 5.90 -2.18
N ARG A 30 8.82 5.74 -2.60
CA ARG A 30 9.98 5.63 -1.69
C ARG A 30 11.05 6.64 -2.04
N SER A 31 11.94 6.90 -1.09
CA SER A 31 13.15 7.72 -1.33
C SER A 31 14.24 6.98 -2.13
N THR A 32 13.98 5.76 -2.61
CA THR A 32 14.87 5.01 -3.53
C THR A 32 14.09 4.50 -4.73
N ASP A 33 14.78 4.26 -5.86
CA ASP A 33 14.17 3.61 -7.02
C ASP A 33 13.82 2.16 -6.72
N VAL A 34 12.61 1.74 -7.05
CA VAL A 34 12.17 0.33 -6.94
C VAL A 34 12.37 -0.43 -8.24
N TYR A 35 12.25 0.26 -9.37
CA TYR A 35 12.57 -0.26 -10.69
C TYR A 35 13.98 0.16 -11.06
N VAL A 36 14.93 -0.74 -10.84
CA VAL A 36 16.36 -0.44 -10.92
C VAL A 36 17.16 -1.70 -11.29
N ALA A 37 18.28 -1.53 -11.96
CA ALA A 37 19.20 -2.62 -12.18
C ALA A 37 19.95 -2.98 -10.90
N GLN A 38 20.20 -4.25 -10.68
CA GLN A 38 20.88 -4.77 -9.49
C GLN A 38 22.22 -4.07 -9.19
N CYS A 39 22.96 -3.66 -10.22
CA CYS A 39 24.24 -2.96 -10.09
C CYS A 39 24.09 -1.52 -9.56
N PHE A 40 22.90 -0.94 -9.60
CA PHE A 40 22.60 0.40 -9.09
C PHE A 40 21.77 0.37 -7.82
N ALA A 41 21.21 -0.78 -7.45
CA ALA A 41 20.44 -0.91 -6.23
C ALA A 41 21.32 -0.56 -5.02
N ASN A 42 20.84 0.30 -4.12
CA ASN A 42 21.59 0.87 -2.99
C ASN A 42 22.89 1.60 -3.38
N GLY A 43 23.12 1.86 -4.65
CA GLY A 43 24.35 2.49 -5.14
C GLY A 43 24.32 4.00 -5.16
N GLU A 44 23.19 4.62 -4.84
CA GLU A 44 23.04 6.07 -4.85
C GLU A 44 23.70 6.67 -3.60
N VAL A 45 24.82 7.36 -3.80
CA VAL A 45 25.58 8.00 -2.72
C VAL A 45 24.70 9.04 -2.01
N GLY A 46 24.51 8.86 -0.70
CA GLY A 46 23.77 9.81 0.15
C GLY A 46 22.25 9.63 0.13
N LEU A 47 21.73 8.67 -0.62
CA LEU A 47 20.31 8.29 -0.57
C LEU A 47 20.15 7.02 0.29
N ALA A 48 19.60 7.20 1.49
CA ALA A 48 19.04 6.09 2.22
C ALA A 48 17.59 5.94 1.77
N GLY A 49 17.24 4.80 1.20
CA GLY A 49 15.88 4.47 0.77
C GLY A 49 14.94 4.18 1.94
N ASN A 50 14.98 5.01 2.97
CA ASN A 50 14.38 4.78 4.27
C ASN A 50 13.08 5.57 4.51
N ASP A 51 12.68 6.42 3.58
CA ASP A 51 11.44 7.17 3.66
C ASP A 51 10.45 6.63 2.61
N ALA A 52 9.16 6.56 2.97
CA ALA A 52 8.10 6.15 2.07
C ALA A 52 6.77 6.84 2.40
N LEU A 53 5.96 7.05 1.36
CA LEU A 53 4.53 7.28 1.46
C LEU A 53 3.78 6.03 1.01
N MET A 54 2.70 5.69 1.70
CA MET A 54 1.82 4.56 1.39
C MET A 54 0.37 5.02 1.55
N ALA A 55 -0.56 4.52 0.73
CA ALA A 55 -1.98 4.76 0.95
C ALA A 55 -2.84 3.59 0.48
N TRP A 56 -3.96 3.41 1.17
CA TRP A 56 -5.00 2.41 0.90
C TRP A 56 -6.33 3.13 0.77
N HIS A 57 -6.93 3.05 -0.41
CA HIS A 57 -8.29 3.50 -0.68
C HIS A 57 -9.24 2.30 -0.71
N VAL A 58 -10.22 2.29 0.17
CA VAL A 58 -11.20 1.20 0.23
C VAL A 58 -12.27 1.44 -0.82
N GLU A 59 -12.25 0.67 -1.91
CA GLU A 59 -13.34 0.69 -2.90
C GLU A 59 -14.62 0.12 -2.29
N GLN A 60 -14.49 -1.05 -1.62
CA GLN A 60 -15.60 -1.73 -0.99
C GLN A 60 -15.16 -2.61 0.16
N GLY A 61 -15.96 -2.67 1.22
CA GLY A 61 -15.82 -3.64 2.29
C GLY A 61 -15.90 -3.05 3.68
N ALA A 62 -15.60 -3.90 4.65
CA ALA A 62 -15.66 -3.55 6.06
C ALA A 62 -14.44 -4.10 6.81
N TRP A 63 -13.96 -3.35 7.79
CA TRP A 63 -12.95 -3.78 8.73
C TRP A 63 -13.60 -3.95 10.11
N ASP A 64 -13.49 -5.15 10.69
CA ASP A 64 -14.15 -5.50 11.97
C ASP A 64 -15.63 -5.10 12.03
N GLY A 65 -16.36 -5.30 10.91
CA GLY A 65 -17.77 -4.97 10.78
C GLY A 65 -18.08 -3.48 10.59
N VAL A 66 -17.06 -2.62 10.47
CA VAL A 66 -17.19 -1.19 10.17
C VAL A 66 -17.02 -0.94 8.69
N LYS A 67 -18.06 -0.48 8.00
CA LYS A 67 -18.05 -0.19 6.58
C LYS A 67 -17.13 1.01 6.27
N LEU A 68 -16.21 0.81 5.30
CA LEU A 68 -15.17 1.78 4.95
C LEU A 68 -15.21 2.24 3.49
N ASP A 69 -16.23 1.86 2.72
CA ASP A 69 -16.36 2.18 1.30
C ASP A 69 -16.08 3.67 1.02
N GLY A 70 -15.22 3.94 0.05
CA GLY A 70 -14.85 5.28 -0.40
C GLY A 70 -13.91 6.05 0.54
N LEU A 71 -13.45 5.44 1.64
CA LEU A 71 -12.54 6.09 2.58
C LEU A 71 -11.09 5.69 2.33
N THR A 72 -10.19 6.59 2.67
CA THR A 72 -8.75 6.42 2.43
C THR A 72 -7.95 6.64 3.71
N VAL A 73 -6.87 5.90 3.86
CA VAL A 73 -5.84 6.14 4.87
C VAL A 73 -4.47 6.13 4.20
N ALA A 74 -3.63 7.09 4.56
CA ALA A 74 -2.24 7.16 4.12
C ALA A 74 -1.28 7.12 5.31
N ALA A 75 -0.05 6.72 5.03
CA ALA A 75 1.04 6.66 5.99
C ALA A 75 2.30 7.25 5.39
N ALA A 76 2.98 8.10 6.17
CA ALA A 76 4.37 8.45 5.93
C ALA A 76 5.23 7.61 6.88
N VAL A 77 6.26 6.98 6.36
CA VAL A 77 7.14 6.06 7.09
C VAL A 77 8.58 6.55 7.01
N ARG A 78 9.27 6.51 8.14
CA ARG A 78 10.71 6.65 8.21
C ARG A 78 11.32 5.45 8.90
N ALA A 79 12.14 4.72 8.16
CA ALA A 79 12.84 3.54 8.62
C ALA A 79 14.31 3.85 8.98
N ARG A 80 15.01 2.87 9.53
CA ARG A 80 16.43 2.98 9.89
C ARG A 80 17.38 2.67 8.73
N ALA A 81 16.90 1.90 7.75
CA ALA A 81 17.63 1.46 6.57
C ALA A 81 16.70 1.42 5.36
N THR A 82 17.24 1.13 4.18
CA THR A 82 16.50 1.04 2.93
C THR A 82 15.35 0.05 3.03
N LEU A 83 14.16 0.53 2.71
CA LEU A 83 12.92 -0.22 2.73
C LEU A 83 12.90 -1.26 1.60
N GLY A 84 12.65 -2.53 1.96
CA GLY A 84 12.60 -3.63 1.00
C GLY A 84 13.98 -4.21 0.65
N ASP A 85 15.08 -3.69 1.19
CA ASP A 85 16.41 -4.29 1.04
C ASP A 85 16.45 -5.66 1.74
N PRO A 86 16.70 -6.77 1.00
CA PRO A 86 16.76 -8.10 1.59
C PRO A 86 17.95 -8.30 2.54
N TYR A 87 18.95 -7.43 2.49
CA TYR A 87 20.17 -7.49 3.29
C TYR A 87 20.19 -6.49 4.44
N GLY A 88 19.22 -5.58 4.47
CA GLY A 88 19.07 -4.53 5.49
C GLY A 88 18.02 -4.87 6.54
N ASP A 89 18.15 -4.26 7.73
CA ASP A 89 17.08 -4.25 8.73
C ASP A 89 16.51 -2.83 8.86
N PRO A 90 15.35 -2.54 8.25
CA PRO A 90 14.76 -1.21 8.28
C PRO A 90 14.13 -0.84 9.63
N TYR A 91 14.09 -1.75 10.58
CA TYR A 91 13.39 -1.56 11.86
C TYR A 91 14.32 -1.11 12.99
N PRO A 92 13.79 -0.36 13.99
CA PRO A 92 12.43 0.13 14.07
C PRO A 92 12.14 1.22 13.04
N ALA A 93 10.92 1.24 12.53
CA ALA A 93 10.41 2.35 11.74
C ALA A 93 9.48 3.24 12.58
N GLN A 94 9.32 4.49 12.18
CA GLN A 94 8.32 5.42 12.70
C GLN A 94 7.33 5.75 11.61
N ALA A 95 6.07 5.99 11.98
CA ALA A 95 5.04 6.33 11.02
C ALA A 95 4.16 7.48 11.51
N VAL A 96 3.69 8.28 10.55
CA VAL A 96 2.60 9.24 10.71
C VAL A 96 1.44 8.76 9.85
N LEU A 97 0.26 8.63 10.45
CA LEU A 97 -0.95 8.30 9.71
C LEU A 97 -1.71 9.58 9.34
N MET A 98 -2.22 9.62 8.14
CA MET A 98 -3.14 10.61 7.62
C MET A 98 -4.46 9.90 7.30
N VAL A 99 -5.48 10.15 8.11
CA VAL A 99 -6.77 9.47 8.04
C VAL A 99 -7.81 10.42 7.47
N ASP A 100 -8.59 9.92 6.53
CA ASP A 100 -9.63 10.72 5.89
C ASP A 100 -10.56 11.35 6.94
N ASN A 101 -10.68 12.67 6.89
CA ASN A 101 -11.49 13.43 7.83
C ASN A 101 -13.01 13.29 7.58
N ALA A 102 -13.42 12.76 6.41
CA ALA A 102 -14.80 12.38 6.12
C ALA A 102 -15.28 11.18 6.97
N ALA A 103 -14.33 10.37 7.48
CA ALA A 103 -14.63 9.23 8.33
C ALA A 103 -15.17 9.67 9.71
N ASN A 104 -16.22 9.01 10.19
CA ASN A 104 -16.68 9.15 11.57
C ASN A 104 -15.70 8.47 12.56
N THR A 105 -15.91 8.64 13.87
CA THR A 105 -14.99 8.10 14.89
C THR A 105 -14.71 6.61 14.76
N ARG A 106 -15.75 5.78 14.56
CA ARG A 106 -15.60 4.34 14.41
C ARG A 106 -14.83 3.97 13.12
N GLN A 107 -15.12 4.68 12.03
CA GLN A 107 -14.43 4.49 10.77
C GLN A 107 -12.96 4.91 10.85
N ARG A 108 -12.63 5.97 11.58
CA ARG A 108 -11.23 6.39 11.83
C ARG A 108 -10.43 5.30 12.56
N GLU A 109 -11.01 4.74 13.62
CA GLU A 109 -10.40 3.63 14.35
C GLU A 109 -10.18 2.41 13.44
N ALA A 110 -11.18 2.06 12.62
CA ALA A 110 -11.10 0.95 11.67
C ALA A 110 -10.07 1.21 10.56
N LEU A 111 -9.96 2.42 10.02
CA LEU A 111 -8.93 2.81 9.04
C LEU A 111 -7.52 2.73 9.63
N ILE A 112 -7.32 3.15 10.88
CA ILE A 112 -6.04 3.02 11.59
C ILE A 112 -5.70 1.54 11.77
N ALA A 113 -6.66 0.70 12.15
CA ALA A 113 -6.47 -0.72 12.30
C ALA A 113 -6.13 -1.41 10.96
N LEU A 114 -6.84 -1.07 9.89
CA LEU A 114 -6.58 -1.53 8.53
C LEU A 114 -5.16 -1.16 8.08
N ALA A 115 -4.77 0.11 8.25
CA ALA A 115 -3.44 0.57 7.89
C ALA A 115 -2.35 -0.20 8.65
N ARG A 116 -2.50 -0.38 9.96
CA ARG A 116 -1.57 -1.16 10.79
C ARG A 116 -1.48 -2.62 10.38
N HIS A 117 -2.62 -3.23 10.04
CA HIS A 117 -2.64 -4.61 9.55
C HIS A 117 -1.85 -4.74 8.25
N ASN A 118 -2.16 -3.91 7.27
CA ASN A 118 -1.54 -3.96 5.94
C ASN A 118 -0.06 -3.52 5.97
N GLY A 119 0.27 -2.47 6.72
CA GLY A 119 1.65 -1.97 6.83
C GLY A 119 2.53 -2.77 7.79
N GLY A 120 1.94 -3.68 8.60
CA GLY A 120 2.66 -4.57 9.50
C GLY A 120 3.68 -3.83 10.37
N ARG A 121 4.91 -4.36 10.43
CA ARG A 121 5.99 -3.79 11.24
C ARG A 121 6.35 -2.34 10.92
N LEU A 122 6.08 -1.86 9.72
CA LEU A 122 6.34 -0.46 9.36
C LEU A 122 5.44 0.51 10.13
N LEU A 123 4.23 0.07 10.51
CA LEU A 123 3.24 0.88 11.22
C LEU A 123 3.03 0.44 12.69
N GLU A 124 3.96 -0.31 13.28
CA GLU A 124 3.93 -0.63 14.71
C GLU A 124 4.09 0.63 15.57
N ASN A 125 5.04 1.51 15.20
CA ASN A 125 5.33 2.74 15.95
C ASN A 125 4.74 3.96 15.24
N VAL A 126 3.43 4.13 15.34
CA VAL A 126 2.72 5.34 14.88
C VAL A 126 2.91 6.44 15.90
N VAL A 127 3.70 7.46 15.55
CA VAL A 127 4.05 8.59 16.42
C VAL A 127 3.04 9.74 16.35
N ARG A 128 2.22 9.77 15.28
CA ARG A 128 1.22 10.83 15.05
C ARG A 128 0.09 10.32 14.15
N VAL A 129 -1.12 10.84 14.37
CA VAL A 129 -2.28 10.65 13.49
C VAL A 129 -2.89 12.02 13.19
N ASP A 130 -2.97 12.36 11.92
CA ASP A 130 -3.59 13.59 11.43
C ASP A 130 -4.90 13.24 10.70
N TYR A 131 -5.93 14.05 10.90
CA TYR A 131 -7.23 13.91 10.23
C TYR A 131 -7.35 15.00 9.17
N VAL A 132 -7.18 14.63 7.91
CA VAL A 132 -7.17 15.53 6.76
C VAL A 132 -7.99 14.92 5.62
N PRO A 133 -8.41 15.70 4.61
CA PRO A 133 -8.94 15.09 3.40
C PRO A 133 -7.88 14.20 2.77
N VAL A 134 -8.19 12.91 2.53
CA VAL A 134 -7.27 11.99 1.84
C VAL A 134 -7.97 11.47 0.59
N VAL A 135 -7.40 11.77 -0.55
CA VAL A 135 -7.93 11.38 -1.87
C VAL A 135 -6.85 10.58 -2.59
N LEU A 136 -7.20 9.38 -3.00
CA LEU A 136 -6.40 8.57 -3.91
C LEU A 136 -7.24 8.34 -5.17
N ASP A 137 -6.74 8.84 -6.29
CA ASP A 137 -7.28 8.63 -7.62
C ASP A 137 -6.34 7.71 -8.41
N THR A 138 -6.85 6.55 -8.79
CA THR A 138 -6.10 5.53 -9.51
C THR A 138 -6.82 5.16 -10.80
N PRO A 139 -6.10 4.79 -11.87
CA PRO A 139 -6.74 4.26 -13.07
C PRO A 139 -7.40 2.91 -12.76
N ALA A 140 -8.49 2.60 -13.46
CA ALA A 140 -9.19 1.30 -13.31
C ALA A 140 -8.26 0.09 -13.57
N ASP A 141 -7.26 0.28 -14.42
CA ASP A 141 -6.17 -0.66 -14.67
C ASP A 141 -4.86 -0.06 -14.16
N PRO A 142 -4.22 -0.63 -13.11
CA PRO A 142 -2.94 -0.15 -12.59
C PRO A 142 -1.83 -0.03 -13.64
N HIS A 143 -1.88 -0.84 -14.70
CA HIS A 143 -0.91 -0.79 -15.80
C HIS A 143 -0.93 0.54 -16.57
N GLN A 144 -1.96 1.35 -16.44
CA GLN A 144 -1.99 2.71 -16.99
C GLN A 144 -1.13 3.69 -16.20
N GLY A 145 -0.73 3.36 -14.95
CA GLY A 145 0.35 3.97 -14.18
C GLY A 145 0.20 5.42 -13.74
N GLY A 146 -0.91 6.06 -14.01
CA GLY A 146 -1.17 7.46 -13.64
C GLY A 146 -2.05 7.55 -12.40
N ALA A 147 -1.48 7.59 -11.20
CA ALA A 147 -2.23 7.74 -9.96
C ALA A 147 -1.84 9.03 -9.22
N VAL A 148 -2.76 9.56 -8.43
CA VAL A 148 -2.58 10.78 -7.64
C VAL A 148 -3.07 10.55 -6.21
N LEU A 149 -2.19 10.74 -5.25
CA LEU A 149 -2.52 10.82 -3.83
C LEU A 149 -2.38 12.25 -3.33
N HIS A 150 -3.40 12.76 -2.67
CA HIS A 150 -3.33 13.96 -1.86
C HIS A 150 -3.84 13.68 -0.44
N ALA A 151 -3.02 13.91 0.57
CA ALA A 151 -3.41 13.89 1.98
C ALA A 151 -3.33 15.31 2.56
N GLY A 152 -4.36 16.10 2.29
CA GLY A 152 -4.41 17.53 2.64
C GLY A 152 -3.22 18.28 2.05
N LYS A 153 -2.47 18.97 2.93
CA LYS A 153 -1.21 19.63 2.59
C LYS A 153 0.02 18.85 3.10
N LEU A 154 -0.21 17.65 3.66
CA LEU A 154 0.82 16.90 4.37
C LEU A 154 1.59 15.96 3.44
N ALA A 155 0.92 15.36 2.45
CA ALA A 155 1.57 14.42 1.54
C ALA A 155 0.96 14.46 0.15
N THR A 156 1.81 14.22 -0.85
CA THR A 156 1.43 14.13 -2.27
C THR A 156 2.26 13.08 -2.97
N ILE A 157 1.60 12.20 -3.71
CA ILE A 157 2.24 11.36 -4.73
C ILE A 157 1.53 11.64 -6.06
N VAL A 158 2.30 11.87 -7.12
CA VAL A 158 1.81 11.92 -8.49
C VAL A 158 2.66 10.98 -9.33
N THR A 159 2.03 10.07 -10.06
CA THR A 159 2.76 9.09 -10.85
C THR A 159 2.44 9.16 -12.34
N ARG A 160 3.30 8.56 -13.15
CA ARG A 160 3.07 8.18 -14.54
C ARG A 160 3.59 6.76 -14.80
N PRO A 161 3.12 6.08 -15.84
CA PRO A 161 3.68 4.78 -16.22
C PRO A 161 5.16 4.91 -16.58
N LEU A 162 5.88 3.79 -16.38
CA LEU A 162 7.21 3.60 -16.94
C LEU A 162 7.14 3.60 -18.48
N ASN A 163 8.16 4.09 -19.13
CA ASN A 163 8.32 4.04 -20.58
C ASN A 163 9.77 3.72 -20.95
N HIS A 164 10.05 3.60 -22.25
CA HIS A 164 11.37 3.21 -22.76
C HIS A 164 12.50 4.22 -22.44
N HIS A 165 12.18 5.46 -22.09
CA HIS A 165 13.17 6.46 -21.67
C HIS A 165 13.58 6.33 -20.19
N ASP A 166 12.86 5.52 -19.42
CA ASP A 166 13.14 5.34 -18.01
C ASP A 166 14.19 4.27 -17.74
N HIS A 167 14.66 3.57 -18.79
CA HIS A 167 15.79 2.65 -18.70
C HIS A 167 17.11 3.41 -18.67
N ILE A 168 18.01 2.98 -17.77
CA ILE A 168 19.37 3.52 -17.67
C ILE A 168 20.37 2.57 -18.34
N CYS A 169 20.25 1.27 -18.09
CA CYS A 169 21.17 0.27 -18.62
C CYS A 169 20.46 -0.91 -19.32
N GLY A 170 19.13 -0.97 -19.29
CA GLY A 170 18.35 -2.02 -19.93
C GLY A 170 18.25 -3.35 -19.15
N ASN A 171 18.82 -3.40 -17.93
CA ASN A 171 18.75 -4.56 -17.03
C ASN A 171 17.93 -4.24 -15.76
N GLU A 172 17.08 -3.22 -15.84
CA GLU A 172 16.20 -2.84 -14.74
C GLU A 172 15.13 -3.89 -14.50
N VAL A 173 14.85 -4.13 -13.23
CA VAL A 173 13.79 -5.01 -12.73
C VAL A 173 13.08 -4.34 -11.56
N ASN A 174 11.96 -4.87 -11.14
CA ASN A 174 11.37 -4.55 -9.84
C ASN A 174 12.24 -5.15 -8.74
N PHE A 175 13.31 -4.43 -8.37
CA PHE A 175 14.34 -4.93 -7.45
C PHE A 175 13.83 -4.99 -6.01
N TYR A 176 13.18 -3.93 -5.56
CA TYR A 176 12.57 -3.89 -4.24
C TYR A 176 11.08 -4.17 -4.38
N PRO A 177 10.56 -5.22 -3.71
CA PRO A 177 9.13 -5.55 -3.79
C PRO A 177 8.26 -4.47 -3.11
N PRO A 178 6.93 -4.45 -3.35
CA PRO A 178 6.01 -3.62 -2.59
C PRO A 178 6.16 -3.80 -1.08
N LEU A 179 5.91 -2.74 -0.31
CA LEU A 179 6.08 -2.71 1.16
C LEU A 179 4.97 -3.43 1.92
N THR A 180 3.90 -3.79 1.23
CA THR A 180 2.75 -4.50 1.79
C THR A 180 2.31 -5.62 0.85
N ASN A 181 1.46 -6.50 1.34
CA ASN A 181 0.89 -7.57 0.52
C ASN A 181 -0.18 -7.00 -0.41
N VAL A 182 0.07 -7.07 -1.72
CA VAL A 182 -0.78 -6.52 -2.77
C VAL A 182 -0.82 -7.45 -3.98
N SER A 183 -1.86 -7.29 -4.82
CA SER A 183 -1.97 -7.90 -6.13
C SER A 183 -1.81 -6.85 -7.23
N ASP A 184 -1.55 -7.30 -8.45
CA ASP A 184 -1.45 -6.48 -9.67
C ASP A 184 -0.50 -5.27 -9.52
N ALA A 185 0.60 -5.45 -8.78
CA ALA A 185 1.54 -4.38 -8.53
C ALA A 185 2.32 -4.00 -9.78
N VAL A 186 2.25 -2.73 -10.15
CA VAL A 186 2.93 -2.14 -11.30
C VAL A 186 3.85 -1.03 -10.82
N SER A 187 5.12 -1.10 -11.20
CA SER A 187 6.06 -0.02 -10.92
C SER A 187 5.79 1.21 -11.81
N ALA A 188 6.00 2.37 -11.23
CA ALA A 188 5.72 3.65 -11.88
C ALA A 188 6.80 4.70 -11.54
N VAL A 189 6.84 5.76 -12.34
CA VAL A 189 7.64 6.94 -12.02
C VAL A 189 6.84 7.85 -11.09
N ALA A 190 7.35 8.13 -9.91
CA ALA A 190 6.86 9.22 -9.07
C ALA A 190 7.32 10.55 -9.66
N LEU A 191 6.41 11.27 -10.33
CA LEU A 191 6.64 12.63 -10.78
C LEU A 191 6.80 13.58 -9.60
N THR A 192 6.07 13.29 -8.51
CA THR A 192 6.13 13.99 -7.23
C THR A 192 5.97 12.97 -6.12
N ASP A 193 6.80 13.09 -5.10
CA ASP A 193 6.72 12.37 -3.82
C ASP A 193 7.11 13.36 -2.73
N GLU A 194 6.13 13.85 -1.98
CA GLU A 194 6.32 14.90 -0.99
C GLU A 194 5.65 14.56 0.33
N PHE A 195 6.38 14.76 1.42
CA PHE A 195 5.86 14.76 2.78
C PHE A 195 6.27 16.02 3.50
N GLN A 196 5.28 16.79 3.96
CA GLN A 196 5.43 18.08 4.66
C GLN A 196 4.87 18.03 6.09
N GLY A 197 4.48 16.82 6.56
CA GLY A 197 3.94 16.63 7.91
C GLY A 197 5.01 16.70 9.00
N GLU A 198 4.55 16.65 10.23
CA GLU A 198 5.38 16.60 11.44
C GLU A 198 5.39 15.18 12.02
N GLY A 199 6.33 14.92 12.94
CA GLY A 199 6.40 13.68 13.73
C GLY A 199 7.54 12.76 13.36
N LEU A 200 8.03 12.77 12.11
CA LEU A 200 9.17 11.95 11.68
C LEU A 200 10.53 12.63 11.82
N GLY A 201 10.56 13.90 12.24
CA GLY A 201 11.80 14.69 12.32
C GLY A 201 12.42 14.97 10.94
N THR A 202 11.69 14.74 9.88
CA THR A 202 12.09 15.01 8.49
C THR A 202 10.87 15.36 7.65
N GLN A 203 11.14 16.07 6.56
CA GLN A 203 10.23 16.31 5.45
C GLN A 203 11.02 15.99 4.18
N TRP A 204 10.33 15.61 3.11
CA TRP A 204 11.00 15.34 1.83
C TRP A 204 10.19 15.83 0.65
N SER A 205 10.89 16.05 -0.44
CA SER A 205 10.33 16.31 -1.75
C SER A 205 11.26 15.70 -2.79
N SER A 206 10.75 14.83 -3.60
CA SER A 206 11.48 14.15 -4.65
C SER A 206 10.66 14.10 -5.93
N HIS A 207 11.36 14.09 -7.08
CA HIS A 207 10.73 14.22 -8.37
C HIS A 207 11.39 13.30 -9.41
N GLY A 208 10.55 12.70 -10.29
CA GLY A 208 11.00 11.98 -11.46
C GLY A 208 11.74 10.67 -11.15
N ARG A 209 11.42 10.00 -10.05
CA ARG A 209 12.05 8.74 -9.62
C ARG A 209 11.19 7.53 -9.99
N ARG A 210 11.83 6.42 -10.33
CA ARG A 210 11.18 5.12 -10.60
C ARG A 210 10.88 4.39 -9.30
N SER A 211 10.25 5.07 -8.37
CA SER A 211 10.18 4.73 -6.94
C SER A 211 8.79 4.34 -6.45
N ALA A 212 7.79 4.32 -7.33
CA ALA A 212 6.42 4.08 -6.95
C ALA A 212 5.90 2.71 -7.40
N TYR A 213 4.91 2.21 -6.64
CA TYR A 213 4.01 1.14 -7.06
C TYR A 213 2.56 1.61 -7.00
N ILE A 214 1.77 1.12 -7.96
CA ILE A 214 0.31 1.16 -7.96
C ILE A 214 -0.15 -0.28 -7.95
N ALA A 215 -1.13 -0.63 -7.12
CA ALA A 215 -1.56 -2.00 -6.92
C ALA A 215 -3.00 -2.10 -6.41
N ARG A 216 -3.48 -3.32 -6.22
CA ARG A 216 -4.71 -3.64 -5.51
C ARG A 216 -4.40 -4.29 -4.17
N PHE A 217 -5.22 -4.02 -3.15
CA PHE A 217 -5.17 -4.74 -1.88
C PHE A 217 -6.51 -5.43 -1.58
N GLY A 218 -6.47 -6.49 -0.78
CA GLY A 218 -7.64 -7.25 -0.35
C GLY A 218 -7.31 -8.72 -0.11
N GLU A 219 -8.30 -9.52 0.30
CA GLU A 219 -8.08 -10.94 0.63
C GLU A 219 -7.62 -11.77 -0.57
N ASP A 220 -7.94 -11.35 -1.81
CA ASP A 220 -7.50 -12.04 -3.03
C ASP A 220 -6.00 -11.86 -3.32
N ALA A 221 -5.34 -10.88 -2.69
CA ALA A 221 -3.89 -10.67 -2.81
C ALA A 221 -3.06 -11.87 -2.30
N THR A 222 -3.66 -12.72 -1.45
CA THR A 222 -3.00 -13.92 -0.91
C THR A 222 -2.83 -15.03 -1.96
N SER A 223 -3.62 -15.04 -3.03
CA SER A 223 -3.58 -16.07 -4.07
C SER A 223 -2.55 -15.81 -5.18
N ALA A 224 -2.13 -14.56 -5.37
CA ALA A 224 -1.21 -14.17 -6.44
C ALA A 224 0.28 -14.40 -6.11
N SER A 225 0.63 -14.61 -4.83
CA SER A 225 2.03 -14.82 -4.39
C SER A 225 2.64 -16.18 -4.78
N SER A 226 1.89 -17.06 -5.45
CA SER A 226 2.38 -18.38 -5.88
C SER A 226 2.70 -18.49 -7.38
N ALA A 227 2.61 -17.40 -8.14
CA ALA A 227 3.06 -17.40 -9.54
C ALA A 227 4.59 -17.38 -9.58
N THR A 228 5.18 -18.56 -9.56
CA THR A 228 6.58 -18.87 -9.86
C THR A 228 7.03 -18.06 -11.08
N ALA A 229 8.07 -17.27 -10.91
CA ALA A 229 8.79 -16.66 -12.01
C ALA A 229 9.36 -17.79 -12.90
N THR A 230 8.63 -18.14 -13.95
CA THR A 230 9.16 -19.01 -15.01
C THR A 230 10.14 -18.15 -15.80
N ILE A 231 11.42 -18.34 -15.51
CA ILE A 231 12.50 -17.81 -16.34
C ILE A 231 12.41 -18.52 -17.68
N HIS A 232 11.87 -17.83 -18.67
CA HIS A 232 11.93 -18.29 -20.05
C HIS A 232 13.33 -17.94 -20.59
N HIS A 233 14.21 -18.93 -20.65
CA HIS A 233 15.43 -18.84 -21.44
C HIS A 233 15.02 -19.00 -22.91
N PRO A 234 15.28 -18.04 -23.80
CA PRO A 234 15.27 -18.29 -25.23
C PRO A 234 16.55 -19.07 -25.52
N GLY A 235 16.40 -20.35 -25.79
CA GLY A 235 17.46 -21.19 -26.32
C GLY A 235 17.72 -20.90 -27.80
N GLU A 236 19.00 -20.85 -28.14
CA GLU A 236 19.67 -21.05 -29.44
C GLU A 236 19.01 -20.49 -30.71
#